data_f7929d905b3377f01d244b40252c0268
#
_entry.id   f7929d905b3377f01d244b40252c0268
#
_cell.length_a   1.000
_cell.length_b   1.000
_cell.length_c   1.000
_cell.angle_alpha   90.00
_cell.angle_beta   90.00
_cell.angle_gamma   90.00
#
_symmetry.space_group_name_H-M   'P 1'
#
loop_
_entity.id
_entity.type
_entity.pdbx_description
1 polymer ?
#
loop_
_entity_poly.entity_id
_entity_poly.type
_entity_poly.pdbx_seq_one_letter_code
_entity_poly.pdbx_strand_id
1 'polypeptide(L)'
;MFTGAVSLPVIPVRPAGAYWRGWPEVRADLRSSIGLVLALALSGLPAGLLWWWLAPRADFRVTAAGPVPIGTVSEELLIADDAVFALVLAGVGLLAGAAAWSLRRRRGVATVLALALGACLTAVVAWQLGELLGAGPTAARLADVGARVTTSLTLGSLPALATAPFAALLVYVMGVLYTPGEDLGRTGPDVDAATSTQEPDGGPAVSGDRPLVDVPPHGRPSV
;
A
#
# COMPACT_ATOMS: atom_id res chain seq x y z
N MET A 1 39.02 -46.23 23.89
CA MET A 1 38.48 -46.01 22.54
C MET A 1 37.05 -45.58 22.71
N PHE A 2 36.77 -44.25 22.85
CA PHE A 2 35.44 -43.72 23.08
C PHE A 2 34.91 -43.20 21.73
N THR A 3 33.98 -43.93 21.13
CA THR A 3 33.26 -43.51 19.95
C THR A 3 32.01 -42.78 20.41
N GLY A 4 32.14 -41.47 20.64
CA GLY A 4 31.00 -40.60 20.90
C GLY A 4 30.24 -40.33 19.58
N ALA A 5 29.06 -40.93 19.44
CA ALA A 5 28.16 -40.60 18.34
C ALA A 5 27.63 -39.15 18.53
N VAL A 6 28.05 -38.25 17.70
CA VAL A 6 27.48 -36.89 17.65
C VAL A 6 26.10 -36.97 16.97
N SER A 7 25.06 -36.89 17.80
CA SER A 7 23.68 -36.77 17.28
C SER A 7 23.50 -35.36 16.70
N LEU A 8 23.45 -35.27 15.38
CA LEU A 8 23.08 -34.01 14.71
C LEU A 8 21.60 -33.70 15.00
N PRO A 9 21.26 -32.42 15.29
CA PRO A 9 19.88 -32.02 15.46
C PRO A 9 19.12 -32.23 14.16
N VAL A 10 18.05 -33.01 14.18
CA VAL A 10 17.13 -33.18 13.07
C VAL A 10 16.36 -31.87 12.93
N ILE A 11 16.72 -31.08 11.95
CA ILE A 11 15.96 -29.87 11.59
C ILE A 11 14.62 -30.33 11.00
N PRO A 12 13.48 -30.02 11.62
CA PRO A 12 12.19 -30.42 11.09
C PRO A 12 11.94 -29.68 9.77
N VAL A 13 12.00 -30.39 8.64
CA VAL A 13 11.61 -29.88 7.34
C VAL A 13 10.11 -29.64 7.37
N ARG A 14 9.70 -28.38 7.49
CA ARG A 14 8.29 -28.00 7.38
C ARG A 14 7.78 -28.34 5.98
N PRO A 15 6.70 -29.12 5.84
CA PRO A 15 6.15 -29.43 4.54
C PRO A 15 5.71 -28.15 3.83
N ALA A 16 6.03 -28.02 2.54
CA ALA A 16 5.71 -26.86 1.69
C ALA A 16 4.21 -26.50 1.68
N GLY A 17 3.33 -27.42 2.07
CA GLY A 17 1.88 -27.21 2.22
C GLY A 17 1.46 -26.33 3.40
N ALA A 18 2.37 -26.00 4.34
CA ALA A 18 2.05 -25.15 5.49
C ALA A 18 1.83 -23.66 5.12
N TYR A 19 2.11 -23.26 3.88
CA TYR A 19 1.91 -21.88 3.39
C TYR A 19 0.50 -21.58 2.85
N TRP A 20 -0.35 -22.60 2.65
CA TRP A 20 -1.72 -22.42 2.18
C TRP A 20 -2.72 -22.56 3.33
N ARG A 21 -3.00 -21.46 3.96
CA ARG A 21 -4.10 -21.36 4.94
C ARG A 21 -5.42 -20.99 4.23
N GLY A 22 -5.98 -21.92 3.51
CA GLY A 22 -7.38 -22.03 3.10
C GLY A 22 -8.16 -20.78 2.60
N TRP A 23 -9.27 -21.01 1.94
CA TRP A 23 -10.24 -20.03 1.40
C TRP A 23 -10.66 -18.87 2.34
N PRO A 24 -10.75 -19.00 3.68
CA PRO A 24 -11.14 -17.86 4.53
C PRO A 24 -10.12 -16.73 4.55
N GLU A 25 -8.83 -17.04 4.48
CA GLU A 25 -7.74 -16.07 4.47
C GLU A 25 -7.69 -15.33 3.13
N VAL A 26 -7.84 -16.08 2.03
CA VAL A 26 -7.95 -15.50 0.69
C VAL A 26 -9.15 -14.55 0.58
N ARG A 27 -10.31 -14.90 1.17
CA ARG A 27 -11.48 -14.02 1.18
C ARG A 27 -11.26 -12.75 2.01
N ALA A 28 -10.55 -12.84 3.13
CA ALA A 28 -10.26 -11.67 3.96
C ALA A 28 -9.29 -10.73 3.26
N ASP A 29 -8.26 -11.27 2.59
CA ASP A 29 -7.31 -10.50 1.79
C ASP A 29 -7.98 -9.89 0.54
N LEU A 30 -8.89 -10.62 -0.10
CA LEU A 30 -9.64 -10.14 -1.25
C LEU A 30 -10.53 -8.95 -0.88
N ARG A 31 -11.28 -9.02 0.24
CA ARG A 31 -12.11 -7.90 0.72
C ARG A 31 -11.29 -6.65 1.00
N SER A 32 -10.13 -6.82 1.63
CA SER A 32 -9.23 -5.70 1.92
C SER A 32 -8.64 -5.11 0.65
N SER A 33 -8.26 -5.95 -0.31
CA SER A 33 -7.73 -5.52 -1.60
C SER A 33 -8.78 -4.80 -2.44
N ILE A 34 -10.01 -5.31 -2.48
CA ILE A 34 -11.15 -4.64 -3.14
C ILE A 34 -11.43 -3.29 -2.48
N GLY A 35 -11.44 -3.22 -1.15
CA GLY A 35 -11.63 -1.96 -0.43
C GLY A 35 -10.57 -0.92 -0.78
N LEU A 36 -9.30 -1.33 -0.87
CA LEU A 36 -8.20 -0.46 -1.29
C LEU A 36 -8.39 0.02 -2.74
N VAL A 37 -8.69 -0.89 -3.66
CA VAL A 37 -8.93 -0.56 -5.07
C VAL A 37 -10.07 0.45 -5.22
N LEU A 38 -11.20 0.23 -4.51
CA LEU A 38 -12.35 1.14 -4.55
C LEU A 38 -12.02 2.50 -3.94
N ALA A 39 -11.32 2.55 -2.81
CA ALA A 39 -10.90 3.81 -2.19
C ALA A 39 -9.99 4.61 -3.11
N LEU A 40 -9.05 3.93 -3.78
CA LEU A 40 -8.18 4.56 -4.78
C LEU A 40 -8.96 5.02 -6.01
N ALA A 41 -9.85 4.20 -6.55
CA ALA A 41 -10.69 4.61 -7.68
C ALA A 41 -11.52 5.86 -7.35
N LEU A 42 -12.11 5.92 -6.14
CA LEU A 42 -12.85 7.09 -5.67
C LEU A 42 -11.95 8.34 -5.51
N SER A 43 -10.67 8.19 -5.20
CA SER A 43 -9.73 9.31 -5.17
C SER A 43 -9.51 9.95 -6.55
N GLY A 44 -9.86 9.26 -7.61
CA GLY A 44 -9.89 9.80 -8.96
C GLY A 44 -10.91 10.95 -9.13
N LEU A 45 -11.99 10.97 -8.34
CA LEU A 45 -12.98 12.07 -8.42
C LEU A 45 -12.38 13.43 -8.02
N PRO A 46 -11.78 13.59 -6.81
CA PRO A 46 -11.13 14.85 -6.48
C PRO A 46 -9.93 15.16 -7.39
N ALA A 47 -9.21 14.13 -7.88
CA ALA A 47 -8.11 14.34 -8.83
C ALA A 47 -8.61 14.92 -10.17
N GLY A 48 -9.68 14.37 -10.74
CA GLY A 48 -10.29 14.87 -11.97
C GLY A 48 -10.86 16.28 -11.81
N LEU A 49 -11.50 16.55 -10.65
CA LEU A 49 -11.98 17.90 -10.33
C LEU A 49 -10.82 18.90 -10.21
N LEU A 50 -9.73 18.49 -9.56
CA LEU A 50 -8.55 19.34 -9.42
C LEU A 50 -7.90 19.63 -10.76
N TRP A 51 -7.77 18.62 -11.63
CA TRP A 51 -7.30 18.81 -13.00
C TRP A 51 -8.21 19.77 -13.76
N TRP A 52 -9.53 19.56 -13.75
CA TRP A 52 -10.50 20.45 -14.40
C TRP A 52 -10.39 21.90 -13.93
N TRP A 53 -10.05 22.12 -12.66
CA TRP A 53 -9.92 23.45 -12.07
C TRP A 53 -8.58 24.12 -12.35
N LEU A 54 -7.48 23.36 -12.37
CA LEU A 54 -6.12 23.86 -12.55
C LEU A 54 -5.67 23.92 -14.02
N ALA A 55 -6.29 23.14 -14.90
CA ALA A 55 -5.90 23.04 -16.29
C ALA A 55 -6.05 24.39 -17.01
N PRO A 56 -4.98 24.91 -17.64
CA PRO A 56 -5.06 26.13 -18.42
C PRO A 56 -5.87 25.86 -19.67
N ARG A 57 -6.88 26.74 -19.94
CA ARG A 57 -7.75 26.62 -21.10
C ARG A 57 -7.72 27.90 -21.93
N ALA A 58 -7.78 27.75 -23.25
CA ALA A 58 -7.85 28.90 -24.17
C ALA A 58 -9.28 29.37 -24.33
N ASP A 59 -9.45 30.73 -24.30
CA ASP A 59 -10.71 31.38 -24.58
C ASP A 59 -10.75 31.84 -26.05
N PHE A 60 -11.90 31.66 -26.68
CA PHE A 60 -12.17 32.09 -28.05
C PHE A 60 -13.41 32.96 -28.06
N ARG A 61 -13.44 33.89 -29.01
CA ARG A 61 -14.63 34.67 -29.35
C ARG A 61 -15.21 34.15 -30.66
N VAL A 62 -16.49 33.85 -30.67
CA VAL A 62 -17.20 33.46 -31.90
C VAL A 62 -17.41 34.71 -32.76
N THR A 63 -16.93 34.67 -34.01
CA THR A 63 -17.18 35.71 -35.02
C THR A 63 -17.98 35.12 -36.17
N ALA A 64 -18.51 35.99 -37.06
CA ALA A 64 -19.22 35.54 -38.27
C ALA A 64 -18.37 34.67 -39.21
N ALA A 65 -17.04 34.76 -39.11
CA ALA A 65 -16.08 33.97 -39.88
C ALA A 65 -15.59 32.71 -39.13
N GLY A 66 -16.03 32.49 -37.87
CA GLY A 66 -15.63 31.38 -37.02
C GLY A 66 -15.02 31.84 -35.69
N PRO A 67 -14.63 30.90 -34.82
CA PRO A 67 -14.03 31.21 -33.52
C PRO A 67 -12.61 31.79 -33.70
N VAL A 68 -12.36 32.95 -33.08
CA VAL A 68 -11.06 33.61 -33.08
C VAL A 68 -10.49 33.60 -31.66
N PRO A 69 -9.22 33.21 -31.47
CA PRO A 69 -8.62 33.13 -30.14
C PRO A 69 -8.54 34.53 -29.49
N ILE A 70 -8.74 34.53 -28.16
CA ILE A 70 -8.53 35.72 -27.33
C ILE A 70 -7.13 35.60 -26.72
N GLY A 71 -6.16 36.33 -27.33
CA GLY A 71 -4.74 36.24 -26.94
C GLY A 71 -3.92 35.31 -27.84
N THR A 72 -2.72 34.99 -27.43
CA THR A 72 -1.84 34.03 -28.14
C THR A 72 -2.18 32.61 -27.73
N VAL A 73 -2.78 31.85 -28.64
CA VAL A 73 -2.88 30.40 -28.45
C VAL A 73 -1.56 29.79 -28.87
N SER A 74 -0.77 29.33 -27.90
CA SER A 74 0.44 28.57 -28.19
C SER A 74 0.16 27.08 -28.02
N GLU A 75 0.85 26.24 -28.79
CA GLU A 75 0.84 24.77 -28.59
C GLU A 75 1.30 24.38 -27.17
N GLU A 76 2.01 25.27 -26.47
CA GLU A 76 2.41 25.14 -25.07
C GLU A 76 1.23 24.95 -24.11
N LEU A 77 0.04 25.48 -24.42
CA LEU A 77 -1.16 25.30 -23.58
C LEU A 77 -1.64 23.87 -23.55
N LEU A 78 -1.53 23.14 -24.66
CA LEU A 78 -1.89 21.70 -24.70
C LEU A 78 -0.91 20.85 -23.88
N ILE A 79 0.39 21.19 -23.96
CA ILE A 79 1.42 20.50 -23.18
C ILE A 79 1.26 20.83 -21.69
N ALA A 80 0.90 22.08 -21.36
CA ALA A 80 0.69 22.50 -19.97
C ALA A 80 -0.51 21.80 -19.32
N ASP A 81 -1.57 21.54 -20.06
CA ASP A 81 -2.74 20.79 -19.58
C ASP A 81 -2.39 19.35 -19.21
N ASP A 82 -1.69 18.63 -20.09
CA ASP A 82 -1.20 17.27 -19.83
C ASP A 82 -0.20 17.24 -18.64
N ALA A 83 0.65 18.27 -18.52
CA ALA A 83 1.59 18.38 -17.41
C ALA A 83 0.87 18.57 -16.05
N VAL A 84 -0.17 19.40 -16.01
CA VAL A 84 -1.01 19.57 -14.81
C VAL A 84 -1.68 18.26 -14.44
N PHE A 85 -2.24 17.53 -15.41
CA PHE A 85 -2.82 16.21 -15.16
C PHE A 85 -1.80 15.24 -14.57
N ALA A 86 -0.61 15.13 -15.18
CA ALA A 86 0.46 14.28 -14.69
C ALA A 86 0.91 14.65 -13.27
N LEU A 87 1.02 15.95 -12.95
CA LEU A 87 1.37 16.42 -11.60
C LEU A 87 0.32 16.07 -10.56
N VAL A 88 -0.96 16.24 -10.88
CA VAL A 88 -2.07 15.84 -10.00
C VAL A 88 -2.02 14.33 -9.73
N LEU A 89 -1.86 13.52 -10.78
CA LEU A 89 -1.76 12.09 -10.67
C LEU A 89 -0.51 11.63 -9.91
N ALA A 90 0.63 12.31 -10.10
CA ALA A 90 1.84 12.06 -9.32
C ALA A 90 1.59 12.29 -7.83
N GLY A 91 0.99 13.41 -7.46
CA GLY A 91 0.63 13.74 -6.08
C GLY A 91 -0.27 12.68 -5.44
N VAL A 92 -1.35 12.29 -6.13
CA VAL A 92 -2.26 11.24 -5.65
C VAL A 92 -1.53 9.90 -5.54
N GLY A 93 -0.70 9.54 -6.51
CA GLY A 93 0.09 8.32 -6.48
C GLY A 93 1.08 8.27 -5.30
N LEU A 94 1.80 9.38 -5.05
CA LEU A 94 2.70 9.49 -3.90
C LEU A 94 1.95 9.29 -2.57
N LEU A 95 0.81 9.94 -2.40
CA LEU A 95 -0.03 9.79 -1.21
C LEU A 95 -0.56 8.36 -1.06
N ALA A 96 -1.02 7.75 -2.15
CA ALA A 96 -1.50 6.38 -2.16
C ALA A 96 -0.40 5.37 -1.78
N GLY A 97 0.80 5.53 -2.33
CA GLY A 97 1.96 4.70 -2.00
C GLY A 97 2.38 4.84 -0.53
N ALA A 98 2.44 6.07 -0.02
CA ALA A 98 2.75 6.36 1.38
C ALA A 98 1.69 5.79 2.33
N ALA A 99 0.40 5.94 2.00
CA ALA A 99 -0.70 5.36 2.76
C ALA A 99 -0.64 3.83 2.77
N ALA A 100 -0.43 3.20 1.62
CA ALA A 100 -0.30 1.75 1.51
C ALA A 100 0.91 1.22 2.31
N TRP A 101 2.03 1.95 2.30
CA TRP A 101 3.20 1.60 3.11
C TRP A 101 2.95 1.76 4.61
N SER A 102 2.25 2.82 5.03
CA SER A 102 1.96 3.11 6.45
C SER A 102 0.99 2.09 7.06
N LEU A 103 0.09 1.52 6.27
CA LEU A 103 -0.80 0.44 6.70
C LEU A 103 -0.04 -0.90 6.81
N ARG A 104 0.90 -0.96 7.75
CA ARG A 104 1.90 -2.05 7.95
C ARG A 104 1.34 -3.46 8.12
N ARG A 105 0.06 -3.64 8.36
CA ARG A 105 -0.54 -4.92 8.75
C ARG A 105 -0.67 -5.95 7.62
N ARG A 106 -0.54 -5.55 6.35
CA ARG A 106 -0.80 -6.43 5.19
C ARG A 106 0.19 -6.17 4.06
N ARG A 107 1.44 -6.58 4.27
CA ARG A 107 2.48 -6.51 3.23
C ARG A 107 2.47 -7.81 2.45
N GLY A 108 2.09 -7.77 1.18
CA GLY A 108 2.09 -8.92 0.28
C GLY A 108 1.92 -8.53 -1.17
N VAL A 109 2.12 -9.47 -2.07
CA VAL A 109 1.94 -9.29 -3.52
C VAL A 109 0.54 -8.77 -3.85
N ALA A 110 -0.49 -9.24 -3.11
CA ALA A 110 -1.86 -8.79 -3.27
C ALA A 110 -2.02 -7.26 -3.05
N THR A 111 -1.32 -6.69 -2.07
CA THR A 111 -1.35 -5.24 -1.80
C THR A 111 -0.71 -4.45 -2.95
N VAL A 112 0.42 -4.92 -3.49
CA VAL A 112 1.10 -4.29 -4.64
C VAL A 112 0.20 -4.29 -5.87
N LEU A 113 -0.43 -5.43 -6.17
CA LEU A 113 -1.36 -5.55 -7.30
C LEU A 113 -2.61 -4.69 -7.11
N ALA A 114 -3.18 -4.66 -5.90
CA ALA A 114 -4.32 -3.81 -5.58
C ALA A 114 -3.96 -2.32 -5.67
N LEU A 115 -2.77 -1.93 -5.23
CA LEU A 115 -2.26 -0.56 -5.34
C LEU A 115 -2.09 -0.15 -6.81
N ALA A 116 -1.44 -1.00 -7.62
CA ALA A 116 -1.25 -0.76 -9.04
C ALA A 116 -2.59 -0.61 -9.78
N LEU A 117 -3.51 -1.59 -9.59
CA LEU A 117 -4.82 -1.58 -10.21
C LEU A 117 -5.66 -0.39 -9.74
N GLY A 118 -5.68 -0.11 -8.44
CA GLY A 118 -6.39 1.02 -7.86
C GLY A 118 -5.90 2.36 -8.40
N ALA A 119 -4.57 2.55 -8.51
CA ALA A 119 -3.99 3.77 -9.06
C ALA A 119 -4.26 3.92 -10.58
N CYS A 120 -4.30 2.84 -11.34
CA CYS A 120 -4.75 2.86 -12.73
C CYS A 120 -6.22 3.33 -12.83
N LEU A 121 -7.09 2.79 -11.98
CA LEU A 121 -8.50 3.20 -11.94
C LEU A 121 -8.65 4.66 -11.49
N THR A 122 -7.84 5.12 -10.53
CA THR A 122 -7.76 6.56 -10.16
C THR A 122 -7.49 7.43 -11.38
N ALA A 123 -6.49 7.07 -12.18
CA ALA A 123 -6.11 7.83 -13.36
C ALA A 123 -7.24 7.86 -14.41
N VAL A 124 -7.88 6.71 -14.67
CA VAL A 124 -9.00 6.62 -15.61
C VAL A 124 -10.21 7.42 -15.14
N VAL A 125 -10.57 7.31 -13.85
CA VAL A 125 -11.70 8.08 -13.27
C VAL A 125 -11.41 9.59 -13.33
N ALA A 126 -10.19 10.01 -12.99
CA ALA A 126 -9.78 11.40 -13.06
C ALA A 126 -9.85 11.95 -14.49
N TRP A 127 -9.37 11.19 -15.45
CA TRP A 127 -9.43 11.51 -16.85
C TRP A 127 -10.88 11.67 -17.33
N GLN A 128 -11.71 10.64 -17.16
CA GLN A 128 -13.11 10.66 -17.61
C GLN A 128 -13.92 11.81 -16.97
N LEU A 129 -13.72 12.03 -15.67
CA LEU A 129 -14.41 13.11 -14.95
C LEU A 129 -13.93 14.49 -15.45
N GLY A 130 -12.63 14.68 -15.63
CA GLY A 130 -12.08 15.94 -16.10
C GLY A 130 -12.58 16.30 -17.49
N GLU A 131 -12.60 15.36 -18.44
CA GLU A 131 -13.15 15.58 -19.78
C GLU A 131 -14.67 15.84 -19.75
N LEU A 132 -15.41 15.13 -18.89
CA LEU A 132 -16.85 15.34 -18.73
C LEU A 132 -17.18 16.75 -18.21
N LEU A 133 -16.43 17.24 -17.22
CA LEU A 133 -16.60 18.57 -16.64
C LEU A 133 -16.05 19.66 -17.57
N GLY A 134 -15.00 19.34 -18.33
CA GLY A 134 -14.35 20.22 -19.29
C GLY A 134 -14.91 20.10 -20.70
N ALA A 135 -16.13 19.60 -20.88
CA ALA A 135 -16.76 19.50 -22.19
C ALA A 135 -16.77 20.85 -22.92
N GLY A 136 -16.42 20.81 -24.18
CA GLY A 136 -16.35 22.01 -25.02
C GLY A 136 -17.69 22.71 -25.29
N PRO A 137 -17.69 23.82 -26.02
CA PRO A 137 -18.90 24.57 -26.29
C PRO A 137 -19.88 23.78 -27.16
N THR A 138 -21.16 23.90 -26.84
CA THR A 138 -22.24 23.30 -27.65
C THR A 138 -22.35 23.99 -29.02
N ALA A 139 -22.90 23.27 -30.00
CA ALA A 139 -23.15 23.83 -31.34
C ALA A 139 -23.96 25.12 -31.29
N ALA A 140 -24.93 25.23 -30.36
CA ALA A 140 -25.71 26.45 -30.16
C ALA A 140 -24.85 27.66 -29.70
N ARG A 141 -23.86 27.42 -28.84
CA ARG A 141 -22.93 28.44 -28.39
C ARG A 141 -21.95 28.88 -29.49
N LEU A 142 -21.57 27.95 -30.38
CA LEU A 142 -20.71 28.24 -31.53
C LEU A 142 -21.45 29.01 -32.63
N ALA A 143 -22.79 28.97 -32.65
CA ALA A 143 -23.61 29.74 -33.58
C ALA A 143 -23.90 31.19 -33.10
N ASP A 144 -23.65 31.49 -31.82
CA ASP A 144 -23.91 32.78 -31.19
C ASP A 144 -22.71 33.73 -31.42
N VAL A 145 -22.84 34.62 -32.40
CA VAL A 145 -21.79 35.59 -32.76
C VAL A 145 -21.58 36.59 -31.63
N GLY A 146 -20.34 36.69 -31.14
CA GLY A 146 -19.95 37.51 -30.00
C GLY A 146 -19.80 36.73 -28.70
N ALA A 147 -20.29 35.49 -28.63
CA ALA A 147 -20.14 34.63 -27.45
C ALA A 147 -18.65 34.31 -27.18
N ARG A 148 -18.31 34.24 -25.88
CA ARG A 148 -17.01 33.72 -25.44
C ARG A 148 -17.16 32.23 -25.14
N VAL A 149 -16.27 31.43 -25.71
CA VAL A 149 -16.24 30.00 -25.57
C VAL A 149 -14.83 29.55 -25.16
N THR A 150 -14.76 28.55 -24.27
CA THR A 150 -13.50 27.97 -23.79
C THR A 150 -13.28 26.60 -24.46
N THR A 151 -12.04 26.28 -24.78
CA THR A 151 -11.70 24.96 -25.37
C THR A 151 -12.14 23.78 -24.47
N SER A 152 -12.45 22.64 -25.09
CA SER A 152 -12.64 21.40 -24.40
C SER A 152 -11.34 20.97 -23.70
N LEU A 153 -11.50 20.40 -22.52
CA LEU A 153 -10.42 19.71 -21.82
C LEU A 153 -10.31 18.31 -22.41
N THR A 154 -9.16 17.97 -22.96
CA THR A 154 -8.91 16.66 -23.58
C THR A 154 -7.48 16.22 -23.26
N LEU A 155 -7.32 14.98 -22.85
CA LEU A 155 -5.99 14.42 -22.59
C LEU A 155 -5.26 14.12 -23.92
N GLY A 156 -4.19 14.86 -24.19
CA GLY A 156 -3.36 14.68 -25.38
C GLY A 156 -2.37 13.52 -25.24
N SER A 157 -1.93 13.22 -24.02
CA SER A 157 -0.90 12.21 -23.73
C SER A 157 -1.43 11.05 -22.89
N LEU A 158 -1.84 9.96 -23.52
CA LEU A 158 -2.27 8.74 -22.82
C LEU A 158 -1.21 8.16 -21.85
N PRO A 159 0.11 8.23 -22.12
CA PRO A 159 1.13 7.83 -21.15
C PRO A 159 1.04 8.53 -19.80
N ALA A 160 0.45 9.74 -19.71
CA ALA A 160 0.24 10.45 -18.45
C ALA A 160 -0.60 9.64 -17.45
N LEU A 161 -1.48 8.74 -17.90
CA LEU A 161 -2.25 7.83 -17.05
C LEU A 161 -1.36 6.89 -16.22
N ALA A 162 -0.16 6.56 -16.69
CA ALA A 162 0.78 5.71 -15.98
C ALA A 162 1.46 6.40 -14.79
N THR A 163 1.33 7.72 -14.67
CA THR A 163 2.03 8.50 -13.63
C THR A 163 1.55 8.12 -12.22
N ALA A 164 0.25 7.94 -12.01
CA ALA A 164 -0.28 7.58 -10.68
C ALA A 164 0.20 6.19 -10.22
N PRO A 165 0.05 5.10 -11.01
CA PRO A 165 0.54 3.80 -10.57
C PRO A 165 2.07 3.76 -10.43
N PHE A 166 2.82 4.45 -11.30
CA PHE A 166 4.27 4.52 -11.17
C PHE A 166 4.69 5.21 -9.86
N ALA A 167 4.14 6.37 -9.56
CA ALA A 167 4.44 7.13 -8.35
C ALA A 167 4.05 6.34 -7.08
N ALA A 168 2.88 5.69 -7.09
CA ALA A 168 2.40 4.89 -5.98
C ALA A 168 3.32 3.69 -5.69
N LEU A 169 3.70 2.95 -6.73
CA LEU A 169 4.59 1.80 -6.60
C LEU A 169 5.99 2.22 -6.20
N LEU A 170 6.51 3.32 -6.74
CA LEU A 170 7.82 3.84 -6.39
C LEU A 170 7.92 4.15 -4.89
N VAL A 171 6.96 4.90 -4.34
CA VAL A 171 6.93 5.24 -2.91
C VAL A 171 6.76 4.01 -2.05
N TYR A 172 5.87 3.09 -2.43
CA TYR A 172 5.66 1.85 -1.69
C TYR A 172 6.94 1.01 -1.63
N VAL A 173 7.63 0.81 -2.76
CA VAL A 173 8.88 0.04 -2.85
C VAL A 173 9.99 0.72 -2.05
N MET A 174 10.13 2.05 -2.18
CA MET A 174 11.10 2.81 -1.39
C MET A 174 10.82 2.64 0.11
N GLY A 175 9.58 2.76 0.54
CA GLY A 175 9.17 2.52 1.93
C GLY A 175 9.55 1.12 2.43
N VAL A 176 9.40 0.09 1.61
CA VAL A 176 9.80 -1.29 1.94
C VAL A 176 11.33 -1.40 2.06
N LEU A 177 12.08 -0.81 1.15
CA LEU A 177 13.55 -0.87 1.14
C LEU A 177 14.18 -0.15 2.34
N TYR A 178 13.58 0.96 2.79
CA TYR A 178 14.07 1.73 3.94
C TYR A 178 13.58 1.22 5.30
N THR A 179 12.81 0.13 5.35
CA THR A 179 12.39 -0.44 6.64
C THR A 179 13.47 -1.39 7.15
N PRO A 180 14.25 -1.02 8.17
CA PRO A 180 15.22 -1.92 8.79
C PRO A 180 14.45 -2.94 9.66
N GLY A 181 14.39 -4.17 9.23
CA GLY A 181 13.79 -5.26 9.98
C GLY A 181 13.45 -6.44 9.08
N GLU A 182 14.11 -7.57 9.32
CA GLU A 182 13.87 -8.83 8.60
C GLU A 182 12.50 -9.45 8.95
N ASP A 183 11.86 -8.95 9.99
CA ASP A 183 10.54 -9.41 10.46
C ASP A 183 9.40 -8.75 9.69
N LEU A 184 9.30 -8.93 8.43
CA LEU A 184 8.17 -8.49 7.57
C LEU A 184 6.76 -8.58 8.21
N GLY A 185 6.66 -8.34 9.53
CA GLY A 185 5.44 -8.43 10.33
C GLY A 185 4.95 -9.86 10.54
N ARG A 186 5.80 -10.86 10.29
CA ARG A 186 5.55 -12.22 10.70
C ARG A 186 5.90 -12.33 12.18
N THR A 187 4.89 -12.32 13.02
CA THR A 187 4.99 -12.84 14.37
C THR A 187 5.46 -14.30 14.23
N GLY A 188 6.73 -14.57 14.53
CA GLY A 188 7.19 -15.93 14.67
C GLY A 188 6.31 -16.63 15.70
N PRO A 189 6.05 -17.92 15.59
CA PRO A 189 5.39 -18.67 16.66
C PRO A 189 6.23 -18.45 17.92
N ASP A 190 5.56 -18.05 19.01
CA ASP A 190 6.15 -17.81 20.32
C ASP A 190 7.11 -18.96 20.69
N VAL A 191 8.40 -18.69 20.61
CA VAL A 191 9.44 -19.61 21.08
C VAL A 191 9.35 -19.72 22.61
N ASP A 192 8.71 -18.72 23.24
CA ASP A 192 8.50 -18.69 24.69
C ASP A 192 7.49 -19.74 25.19
N ALA A 193 6.59 -20.24 24.32
CA ALA A 193 5.65 -21.29 24.69
C ALA A 193 6.29 -22.70 24.72
N ALA A 194 7.43 -22.89 24.06
CA ALA A 194 8.12 -24.17 24.03
C ALA A 194 9.07 -24.37 25.23
N THR A 195 9.47 -23.28 25.90
CA THR A 195 10.39 -23.33 27.04
C THR A 195 9.66 -23.52 28.35
N SER A 196 8.37 -23.23 28.43
CA SER A 196 7.58 -23.38 29.66
C SER A 196 6.96 -24.75 29.85
N THR A 197 7.09 -25.68 28.89
CA THR A 197 6.53 -27.05 29.02
C THR A 197 7.60 -28.10 29.30
N GLN A 198 8.85 -27.70 29.53
CA GLN A 198 9.87 -28.61 30.05
C GLN A 198 9.88 -28.54 31.59
N GLU A 199 8.78 -28.97 32.18
CA GLU A 199 8.71 -29.38 33.58
C GLU A 199 9.66 -30.55 33.74
N PRO A 200 10.61 -30.49 34.67
CA PRO A 200 11.48 -31.61 34.91
C PRO A 200 10.65 -32.76 35.48
N ASP A 201 10.50 -33.80 34.67
CA ASP A 201 9.91 -35.07 35.02
C ASP A 201 10.54 -35.56 36.36
N GLY A 202 9.67 -35.71 37.35
CA GLY A 202 10.04 -36.14 38.68
C GLY A 202 10.76 -37.49 38.66
N GLY A 203 12.04 -37.47 38.93
CA GLY A 203 12.79 -38.66 39.20
C GLY A 203 12.20 -39.40 40.42
N PRO A 204 12.24 -40.76 40.45
CA PRO A 204 11.61 -41.57 41.47
C PRO A 204 12.24 -41.29 42.83
N ALA A 205 11.41 -41.05 43.85
CA ALA A 205 11.78 -40.95 45.25
C ALA A 205 12.45 -42.24 45.71
N VAL A 206 13.76 -42.21 45.89
CA VAL A 206 14.49 -43.22 46.58
C VAL A 206 14.22 -43.08 48.11
N SER A 207 13.32 -43.88 48.61
CA SER A 207 13.12 -44.12 50.05
C SER A 207 14.39 -44.73 50.64
N GLY A 208 15.26 -43.90 51.18
CA GLY A 208 16.44 -44.30 51.92
C GLY A 208 16.22 -44.04 53.40
N ASP A 209 15.80 -45.09 54.09
CA ASP A 209 15.77 -45.22 55.53
C ASP A 209 17.18 -44.92 56.10
N ARG A 210 17.34 -43.85 56.88
CA ARG A 210 18.54 -43.57 57.68
C ARG A 210 18.16 -43.50 59.14
N PRO A 211 18.83 -44.34 59.97
CA PRO A 211 18.56 -44.36 61.40
C PRO A 211 19.03 -43.08 62.08
N LEU A 212 18.23 -42.66 63.04
CA LEU A 212 18.50 -41.59 64.01
C LEU A 212 19.82 -41.83 64.74
N VAL A 213 20.78 -40.92 64.55
CA VAL A 213 21.93 -40.80 65.45
C VAL A 213 21.64 -39.67 66.40
N ASP A 214 21.46 -40.07 67.65
CA ASP A 214 21.30 -39.28 68.85
C ASP A 214 22.58 -38.45 69.10
N VAL A 215 22.51 -37.14 69.23
CA VAL A 215 23.61 -36.23 69.62
C VAL A 215 23.16 -35.40 70.83
N PRO A 216 23.84 -35.56 71.99
CA PRO A 216 23.46 -34.88 73.19
C PRO A 216 23.82 -33.36 73.19
N PRO A 217 23.21 -32.59 74.07
CA PRO A 217 23.39 -31.14 74.11
C PRO A 217 24.58 -30.68 74.92
N HIS A 218 25.44 -29.91 74.39
CA HIS A 218 26.44 -29.13 75.14
C HIS A 218 26.08 -27.64 75.04
N GLY A 219 25.65 -27.09 76.11
CA GLY A 219 26.41 -26.37 77.13
C GLY A 219 26.61 -24.91 76.68
N ARG A 220 25.79 -24.00 77.27
CA ARG A 220 26.13 -22.53 77.31
C ARG A 220 27.30 -22.31 78.23
N PRO A 221 28.09 -21.29 78.02
CA PRO A 221 28.35 -20.37 79.10
C PRO A 221 28.06 -18.89 78.69
N SER A 222 27.53 -18.23 79.70
CA SER A 222 27.41 -16.82 79.96
C SER A 222 28.77 -16.13 80.03
N VAL A 223 28.95 -14.94 79.45
CA VAL A 223 29.31 -13.67 80.05
C VAL A 223 28.94 -12.59 79.05
#